data_5d2195596f13a07a5aa357b72b47fd9c
#
_entry.id   5d2195596f13a07a5aa357b72b47fd9c
#
_cell.length_a   1.000
_cell.length_b   1.000
_cell.length_c   1.000
_cell.angle_alpha   90.00
_cell.angle_beta   90.00
_cell.angle_gamma   90.00
#
_symmetry.space_group_name_H-M   'P 1'
#
loop_
_entity.id
_entity.type
_entity.pdbx_description
1 polymer ?
#
loop_
_entity_poly.entity_id
_entity_poly.type
_entity_poly.pdbx_seq_one_letter_code
_entity_poly.pdbx_strand_id
1 'polypeptide(L)'
;VLPTLKGPMMLIDCGANADCTPEYLLQFAYMGSAYMSGVLGIERPRVGLINNGTEEGKGNALTKEAYSLLKAAKGINFVGNCEARELMSGDYDVIVCDGFVGNAVLKTLEGAVASIMTMLKTEIKSSKRASVGAMLSKNAFKALKTRMDYTEYGGAPLLGINGGIIKAHGSSDERAVCSAIGQARKLILGNVTNTISGLISREMEPQAGKRVFSSRIRTHRFLSAFGIFNLTLTSNMPCGKI
;
A
#
# COMPACT_ATOMS: atom_id res chain seq x y z
N VAL A 1 2.59 0.06 2.45
CA VAL A 1 2.60 1.52 2.61
C VAL A 1 4.00 2.01 2.30
N LEU A 2 4.09 3.10 1.54
CA LEU A 2 5.34 3.70 1.07
C LEU A 2 5.46 5.12 1.62
N PRO A 3 6.66 5.57 1.99
CA PRO A 3 6.89 6.97 2.33
C PRO A 3 6.86 7.84 1.07
N THR A 4 6.28 9.03 1.17
CA THR A 4 6.33 10.06 0.12
C THR A 4 6.85 11.39 0.65
N LEU A 5 6.93 12.40 -0.20
CA LEU A 5 7.39 13.74 0.22
C LEU A 5 6.49 14.37 1.29
N LYS A 6 5.18 14.08 1.27
CA LYS A 6 4.19 14.71 2.16
C LYS A 6 3.62 13.78 3.25
N GLY A 7 3.93 12.48 3.21
CA GLY A 7 3.41 11.51 4.18
C GLY A 7 3.33 10.08 3.62
N PRO A 8 2.71 9.15 4.34
CA PRO A 8 2.54 7.77 3.87
C PRO A 8 1.52 7.68 2.74
N MET A 9 1.76 6.78 1.79
CA MET A 9 0.86 6.42 0.70
C MET A 9 0.74 4.90 0.60
N MET A 10 -0.45 4.39 0.38
CA MET A 10 -0.69 2.98 0.13
C MET A 10 -0.71 2.68 -1.36
N LEU A 11 0.17 1.79 -1.82
CA LEU A 11 0.10 1.18 -3.14
C LEU A 11 -0.62 -0.17 -3.01
N ILE A 12 -1.67 -0.38 -3.78
CA ILE A 12 -2.51 -1.59 -3.76
C ILE A 12 -3.04 -1.90 -5.18
N ASP A 13 -2.77 -3.09 -5.73
CA ASP A 13 -2.15 -4.30 -5.22
C ASP A 13 -0.64 -4.35 -5.55
N CYS A 14 0.15 -5.03 -4.72
CA CYS A 14 1.60 -5.17 -4.88
C CYS A 14 2.03 -6.63 -5.14
N GLY A 15 1.19 -7.44 -5.80
CA GLY A 15 1.58 -8.78 -6.25
C GLY A 15 0.75 -9.94 -5.72
N ALA A 16 -0.41 -9.69 -5.10
CA ALA A 16 -1.33 -10.75 -4.71
C ALA A 16 -2.19 -11.23 -5.91
N ASN A 17 -2.61 -10.29 -6.77
CA ASN A 17 -3.45 -10.56 -7.93
C ASN A 17 -2.80 -9.97 -9.18
N ALA A 18 -2.08 -10.80 -9.95
CA ALA A 18 -1.40 -10.34 -11.16
C ALA A 18 -2.40 -9.95 -12.26
N ASP A 19 -3.47 -10.73 -12.41
CA ASP A 19 -4.56 -10.45 -13.34
C ASP A 19 -5.79 -9.96 -12.57
N CYS A 20 -6.26 -8.77 -12.90
CA CYS A 20 -7.38 -8.14 -12.23
C CYS A 20 -8.52 -7.84 -13.20
N THR A 21 -9.74 -7.76 -12.66
CA THR A 21 -10.88 -7.14 -13.33
C THR A 21 -11.05 -5.68 -12.86
N PRO A 22 -11.80 -4.85 -13.59
CA PRO A 22 -12.09 -3.48 -13.16
C PRO A 22 -12.73 -3.39 -11.77
N GLU A 23 -13.59 -4.37 -11.41
CA GLU A 23 -14.22 -4.46 -10.10
C GLU A 23 -13.20 -4.72 -8.98
N TYR A 24 -12.13 -5.48 -9.26
CA TYR A 24 -11.05 -5.68 -8.28
C TYR A 24 -10.34 -4.37 -7.98
N LEU A 25 -10.06 -3.55 -8.99
CA LEU A 25 -9.44 -2.23 -8.79
C LEU A 25 -10.36 -1.31 -7.96
N LEU A 26 -11.67 -1.36 -8.19
CA LEU A 26 -12.64 -0.65 -7.36
C LEU A 26 -12.62 -1.15 -5.90
N GLN A 27 -12.59 -2.46 -5.69
CA GLN A 27 -12.49 -3.04 -4.34
C GLN A 27 -11.19 -2.64 -3.65
N PHE A 28 -10.06 -2.59 -4.37
CA PHE A 28 -8.78 -2.13 -3.83
C PHE A 28 -8.85 -0.66 -3.39
N ALA A 29 -9.58 0.19 -4.11
CA ALA A 29 -9.81 1.57 -3.70
C ALA A 29 -10.56 1.65 -2.35
N TYR A 30 -11.61 0.84 -2.16
CA TYR A 30 -12.30 0.76 -0.88
C TYR A 30 -11.42 0.21 0.24
N MET A 31 -10.66 -0.85 -0.04
CA MET A 31 -9.72 -1.46 0.92
C MET A 31 -8.63 -0.47 1.33
N GLY A 32 -8.01 0.21 0.38
CA GLY A 32 -6.98 1.21 0.64
C GLY A 32 -7.53 2.39 1.44
N SER A 33 -8.71 2.91 1.07
CA SER A 33 -9.36 4.01 1.78
C SER A 33 -9.71 3.64 3.22
N ALA A 34 -10.27 2.46 3.45
CA ALA A 34 -10.60 1.97 4.79
C ALA A 34 -9.35 1.80 5.66
N TYR A 35 -8.25 1.30 5.07
CA TYR A 35 -6.99 1.15 5.77
C TYR A 35 -6.37 2.51 6.13
N MET A 36 -6.25 3.42 5.18
CA MET A 36 -5.67 4.75 5.43
C MET A 36 -6.47 5.54 6.47
N SER A 37 -7.79 5.40 6.47
CA SER A 37 -8.63 6.02 7.50
C SER A 37 -8.52 5.32 8.85
N GLY A 38 -8.65 4.00 8.90
CA GLY A 38 -8.72 3.25 10.16
C GLY A 38 -7.36 3.08 10.87
N VAL A 39 -6.25 3.03 10.13
CA VAL A 39 -4.90 2.79 10.67
C VAL A 39 -4.08 4.06 10.78
N LEU A 40 -4.20 4.96 9.80
CA LEU A 40 -3.38 6.17 9.70
C LEU A 40 -4.15 7.47 9.98
N GLY A 41 -5.47 7.39 10.20
CA GLY A 41 -6.30 8.54 10.59
C GLY A 41 -6.55 9.56 9.48
N ILE A 42 -6.40 9.18 8.20
CA ILE A 42 -6.68 10.06 7.07
C ILE A 42 -8.17 9.97 6.74
N GLU A 43 -8.95 10.95 7.16
CA GLU A 43 -10.42 10.90 7.09
C GLU A 43 -10.97 10.72 5.66
N ARG A 44 -10.34 11.34 4.66
CA ARG A 44 -10.80 11.31 3.27
C ARG A 44 -9.64 11.07 2.30
N PRO A 45 -9.10 9.83 2.25
CA PRO A 45 -7.93 9.51 1.45
C PRO A 45 -8.14 9.81 -0.04
N ARG A 46 -7.17 10.46 -0.66
CA ARG A 46 -7.14 10.75 -2.10
C ARG A 46 -6.72 9.48 -2.84
N VAL A 47 -7.62 8.96 -3.66
CA VAL A 47 -7.41 7.72 -4.41
C VAL A 47 -7.05 8.03 -5.86
N GLY A 48 -5.88 7.60 -6.31
CA GLY A 48 -5.44 7.64 -7.69
C GLY A 48 -5.43 6.26 -8.34
N LEU A 49 -5.61 6.21 -9.66
CA LEU A 49 -5.44 5.00 -10.47
C LEU A 49 -4.14 5.13 -11.27
N ILE A 50 -3.21 4.19 -11.09
CA ILE A 50 -1.95 4.22 -11.85
C ILE A 50 -2.23 4.06 -13.35
N ASN A 51 -1.61 4.93 -14.15
CA ASN A 51 -1.84 4.97 -15.58
C ASN A 51 -0.61 5.52 -16.34
N ASN A 52 -0.63 5.48 -17.66
CA ASN A 52 0.40 6.03 -18.55
C ASN A 52 0.16 7.50 -18.93
N GLY A 53 -0.77 8.17 -18.28
CA GLY A 53 -1.09 9.60 -18.43
C GLY A 53 -2.23 9.97 -17.49
N THR A 54 -2.36 11.26 -17.19
CA THR A 54 -3.32 11.78 -16.21
C THR A 54 -4.74 11.96 -16.79
N GLU A 55 -4.86 12.02 -18.12
CA GLU A 55 -6.14 12.25 -18.80
C GLU A 55 -7.07 11.03 -18.66
N GLU A 56 -8.37 11.26 -18.56
CA GLU A 56 -9.41 10.25 -18.37
C GLU A 56 -9.39 9.11 -19.41
N GLY A 57 -9.07 9.43 -20.67
CA GLY A 57 -9.06 8.46 -21.77
C GLY A 57 -7.80 7.61 -21.89
N LYS A 58 -6.81 7.80 -21.04
CA LYS A 58 -5.53 7.06 -21.05
C LYS A 58 -5.67 5.64 -20.49
N GLY A 59 -4.70 4.81 -20.84
CA GLY A 59 -4.56 3.46 -20.30
C GLY A 59 -5.03 2.34 -21.24
N ASN A 60 -4.94 1.14 -20.72
CA ASN A 60 -5.42 -0.08 -21.35
C ASN A 60 -6.93 -0.31 -21.08
N ALA A 61 -7.49 -1.41 -21.56
CA ALA A 61 -8.91 -1.73 -21.37
C ALA A 61 -9.28 -1.80 -19.88
N LEU A 62 -8.45 -2.46 -19.07
CA LEU A 62 -8.66 -2.61 -17.63
C LEU A 62 -8.74 -1.25 -16.91
N THR A 63 -7.76 -0.37 -17.14
CA THR A 63 -7.69 0.93 -16.44
C THR A 63 -8.76 1.90 -16.90
N LYS A 64 -9.18 1.88 -18.18
CA LYS A 64 -10.29 2.71 -18.69
C LYS A 64 -11.62 2.34 -18.07
N GLU A 65 -11.90 1.05 -17.96
CA GLU A 65 -13.12 0.56 -17.34
C GLU A 65 -13.10 0.81 -15.82
N ALA A 66 -11.99 0.51 -15.16
CA ALA A 66 -11.80 0.81 -13.74
C ALA A 66 -11.94 2.30 -13.43
N TYR A 67 -11.43 3.20 -14.29
CA TYR A 67 -11.61 4.64 -14.14
C TYR A 67 -13.09 5.02 -14.06
N SER A 68 -13.90 4.47 -14.96
CA SER A 68 -15.34 4.73 -14.99
C SER A 68 -16.05 4.26 -13.72
N LEU A 69 -15.68 3.09 -13.20
CA LEU A 69 -16.20 2.56 -11.93
C LEU A 69 -15.77 3.42 -10.75
N LEU A 70 -14.49 3.77 -10.65
CA LEU A 70 -13.95 4.61 -9.58
C LEU A 70 -14.57 6.01 -9.56
N LYS A 71 -14.80 6.60 -10.74
CA LYS A 71 -15.43 7.92 -10.87
C LYS A 71 -16.91 7.91 -10.44
N ALA A 72 -17.61 6.80 -10.67
CA ALA A 72 -19.01 6.62 -10.27
C ALA A 72 -19.17 6.16 -8.82
N ALA A 73 -18.11 5.68 -8.18
CA ALA A 73 -18.16 5.07 -6.86
C ALA A 73 -18.47 6.10 -5.76
N LYS A 74 -19.33 5.67 -4.82
CA LYS A 74 -19.67 6.48 -3.65
C LYS A 74 -18.78 6.11 -2.46
N GLY A 75 -18.43 7.09 -1.65
CA GLY A 75 -17.68 6.83 -0.41
C GLY A 75 -16.17 6.73 -0.57
N ILE A 76 -15.62 6.92 -1.77
CA ILE A 76 -14.19 7.14 -2.02
C ILE A 76 -13.95 8.54 -2.60
N ASN A 77 -12.77 9.06 -2.35
CA ASN A 77 -12.32 10.34 -2.92
C ASN A 77 -11.39 10.07 -4.11
N PHE A 78 -11.99 9.65 -5.23
CA PHE A 78 -11.23 9.41 -6.44
C PHE A 78 -10.80 10.72 -7.07
N VAL A 79 -9.48 10.90 -7.29
CA VAL A 79 -8.87 12.13 -7.81
C VAL A 79 -8.35 11.98 -9.24
N GLY A 80 -8.56 10.83 -9.87
CA GLY A 80 -8.19 10.58 -11.27
C GLY A 80 -7.01 9.66 -11.47
N ASN A 81 -6.46 9.68 -12.69
CA ASN A 81 -5.27 8.92 -13.03
C ASN A 81 -4.00 9.54 -12.40
N CYS A 82 -3.03 8.68 -12.13
CA CYS A 82 -1.73 9.01 -11.59
C CYS A 82 -0.63 8.39 -12.46
N GLU A 83 0.33 9.15 -12.90
CA GLU A 83 1.53 8.59 -13.54
C GLU A 83 2.51 8.04 -12.50
N ALA A 84 3.26 7.00 -12.86
CA ALA A 84 4.21 6.35 -11.94
C ALA A 84 5.27 7.32 -11.38
N ARG A 85 5.64 8.37 -12.11
CA ARG A 85 6.57 9.42 -11.63
C ARG A 85 6.01 10.26 -10.48
N GLU A 86 4.67 10.31 -10.33
CA GLU A 86 3.99 11.13 -9.33
C GLU A 86 3.78 10.41 -7.99
N LEU A 87 4.05 9.11 -7.95
CA LEU A 87 3.85 8.28 -6.75
C LEU A 87 4.49 8.84 -5.48
N MET A 88 5.68 9.43 -5.62
CA MET A 88 6.43 9.96 -4.48
C MET A 88 6.08 11.43 -4.15
N SER A 89 5.17 12.08 -4.89
CA SER A 89 4.78 13.50 -4.70
C SER A 89 4.06 13.74 -3.38
N GLY A 90 3.31 12.75 -2.90
CA GLY A 90 2.41 12.88 -1.75
C GLY A 90 1.09 13.57 -2.09
N ASP A 91 0.70 13.57 -3.36
CA ASP A 91 -0.58 14.10 -3.81
C ASP A 91 -1.70 13.06 -3.75
N TYR A 92 -1.33 11.80 -3.53
CA TYR A 92 -2.23 10.65 -3.38
C TYR A 92 -1.97 9.96 -2.04
N ASP A 93 -3.03 9.47 -1.41
CA ASP A 93 -2.95 8.70 -0.17
C ASP A 93 -3.11 7.19 -0.45
N VAL A 94 -3.85 6.85 -1.52
CA VAL A 94 -4.01 5.50 -2.04
C VAL A 94 -3.76 5.51 -3.54
N ILE A 95 -2.91 4.61 -4.02
CA ILE A 95 -2.72 4.35 -5.44
C ILE A 95 -3.16 2.93 -5.75
N VAL A 96 -4.08 2.81 -6.72
CA VAL A 96 -4.67 1.53 -7.14
C VAL A 96 -4.03 1.07 -8.44
N CYS A 97 -3.72 -0.22 -8.51
CA CYS A 97 -3.26 -0.92 -9.71
C CYS A 97 -3.51 -2.43 -9.58
N ASP A 98 -3.29 -3.18 -10.65
CA ASP A 98 -3.16 -4.64 -10.55
C ASP A 98 -1.83 -5.02 -9.87
N GLY A 99 -1.74 -6.27 -9.38
CA GLY A 99 -0.58 -6.73 -8.64
C GLY A 99 0.68 -6.89 -9.49
N PHE A 100 0.57 -7.05 -10.81
CA PHE A 100 1.74 -7.09 -11.68
C PHE A 100 2.39 -5.72 -11.79
N VAL A 101 1.60 -4.69 -12.09
CA VAL A 101 2.06 -3.29 -12.16
C VAL A 101 2.58 -2.83 -10.80
N GLY A 102 1.83 -3.07 -9.73
CA GLY A 102 2.22 -2.63 -8.39
C GLY A 102 3.49 -3.31 -7.88
N ASN A 103 3.69 -4.60 -8.15
CA ASN A 103 4.93 -5.28 -7.82
C ASN A 103 6.12 -4.76 -8.64
N ALA A 104 5.92 -4.50 -9.94
CA ALA A 104 6.96 -3.91 -10.79
C ALA A 104 7.37 -2.53 -10.27
N VAL A 105 6.40 -1.67 -9.95
CA VAL A 105 6.65 -0.34 -9.38
C VAL A 105 7.38 -0.44 -8.05
N LEU A 106 6.92 -1.28 -7.13
CA LEU A 106 7.55 -1.47 -5.82
C LEU A 106 9.01 -1.90 -5.95
N LYS A 107 9.27 -2.93 -6.78
CA LYS A 107 10.62 -3.45 -6.98
C LYS A 107 11.53 -2.47 -7.69
N THR A 108 11.00 -1.66 -8.61
CA THR A 108 11.75 -0.59 -9.27
C THR A 108 12.12 0.50 -8.26
N LEU A 109 11.20 0.92 -7.40
CA LEU A 109 11.49 1.90 -6.35
C LEU A 109 12.52 1.38 -5.35
N GLU A 110 12.38 0.15 -4.86
CA GLU A 110 13.35 -0.49 -3.97
C GLU A 110 14.74 -0.52 -4.60
N GLY A 111 14.84 -0.97 -5.86
CA GLY A 111 16.11 -1.05 -6.59
C GLY A 111 16.72 0.31 -6.87
N ALA A 112 15.91 1.30 -7.27
CA ALA A 112 16.38 2.66 -7.54
C ALA A 112 16.94 3.32 -6.28
N VAL A 113 16.24 3.23 -5.16
CA VAL A 113 16.68 3.77 -3.87
C VAL A 113 18.00 3.10 -3.44
N ALA A 114 18.09 1.78 -3.48
CA ALA A 114 19.30 1.04 -3.13
C ALA A 114 20.49 1.43 -4.01
N SER A 115 20.26 1.60 -5.31
CA SER A 115 21.30 2.01 -6.27
C SER A 115 21.78 3.43 -6.00
N ILE A 116 20.87 4.39 -5.81
CA ILE A 116 21.20 5.80 -5.52
C ILE A 116 21.99 5.88 -4.20
N MET A 117 21.58 5.17 -3.15
CA MET A 117 22.29 5.16 -1.88
C MET A 117 23.69 4.54 -1.99
N THR A 118 23.84 3.52 -2.85
CA THR A 118 25.14 2.90 -3.11
C THR A 118 26.07 3.85 -3.87
N MET A 119 25.59 4.50 -4.93
CA MET A 119 26.35 5.51 -5.69
C MET A 119 26.79 6.66 -4.77
N LEU A 120 25.85 7.22 -3.99
CA LEU A 120 26.14 8.29 -3.03
C LEU A 120 27.22 7.90 -2.04
N LYS A 121 27.13 6.69 -1.47
CA LYS A 121 28.13 6.16 -0.52
C LYS A 121 29.51 5.99 -1.17
N THR A 122 29.55 5.57 -2.44
CA THR A 122 30.79 5.43 -3.21
C THR A 122 31.42 6.79 -3.46
N GLU A 123 30.65 7.78 -3.92
CA GLU A 123 31.15 9.14 -4.15
C GLU A 123 31.65 9.82 -2.88
N ILE A 124 30.94 9.68 -1.76
CA ILE A 124 31.39 10.18 -0.46
C ILE A 124 32.75 9.59 -0.07
N LYS A 125 32.96 8.29 -0.34
CA LYS A 125 34.23 7.62 0.01
C LYS A 125 35.37 7.92 -0.95
N SER A 126 35.12 8.41 -2.15
CA SER A 126 36.14 8.70 -3.15
C SER A 126 37.05 9.88 -2.79
N SER A 127 36.59 10.78 -1.91
CA SER A 127 37.28 12.00 -1.55
C SER A 127 37.33 12.22 -0.03
N LYS A 128 38.50 12.57 0.51
CA LYS A 128 38.65 12.96 1.92
C LYS A 128 37.78 14.17 2.27
N ARG A 129 37.67 15.16 1.37
CA ARG A 129 36.82 16.33 1.56
C ARG A 129 35.33 15.95 1.63
N ALA A 130 34.87 15.07 0.72
CA ALA A 130 33.49 14.57 0.71
C ALA A 130 33.19 13.77 2.01
N SER A 131 34.14 12.96 2.47
CA SER A 131 33.99 12.20 3.73
C SER A 131 33.86 13.11 4.95
N VAL A 132 34.66 14.19 5.04
CA VAL A 132 34.53 15.19 6.10
C VAL A 132 33.17 15.90 6.02
N GLY A 133 32.75 16.34 4.82
CA GLY A 133 31.45 16.95 4.58
C GLY A 133 30.27 16.03 4.99
N ALA A 134 30.37 14.76 4.65
CA ALA A 134 29.37 13.77 5.03
C ALA A 134 29.32 13.54 6.56
N MET A 135 30.47 13.59 7.23
CA MET A 135 30.54 13.49 8.69
C MET A 135 29.84 14.68 9.36
N LEU A 136 30.03 15.89 8.86
CA LEU A 136 29.31 17.08 9.32
C LEU A 136 27.81 17.01 9.05
N SER A 137 27.40 16.39 7.92
CA SER A 137 26.01 16.22 7.51
C SER A 137 25.37 14.91 8.00
N LYS A 138 25.98 14.19 8.93
CA LYS A 138 25.55 12.86 9.43
C LYS A 138 24.07 12.84 9.85
N ASN A 139 23.63 13.89 10.54
CA ASN A 139 22.25 13.99 11.01
C ASN A 139 21.24 14.11 9.86
N ALA A 140 21.58 14.86 8.79
CA ALA A 140 20.74 14.96 7.60
C ALA A 140 20.62 13.61 6.87
N PHE A 141 21.73 12.88 6.70
CA PHE A 141 21.71 11.54 6.11
C PHE A 141 20.93 10.54 6.97
N LYS A 142 21.03 10.62 8.29
CA LYS A 142 20.25 9.80 9.20
C LYS A 142 18.76 10.09 9.06
N ALA A 143 18.37 11.37 9.04
CA ALA A 143 16.99 11.78 8.87
C ALA A 143 16.43 11.31 7.53
N LEU A 144 17.20 11.45 6.42
CA LEU A 144 16.81 10.97 5.11
C LEU A 144 16.59 9.45 5.11
N LYS A 145 17.55 8.70 5.68
CA LYS A 145 17.43 7.23 5.79
C LYS A 145 16.17 6.83 6.54
N THR A 146 15.89 7.45 7.68
CA THR A 146 14.67 7.18 8.48
C THR A 146 13.40 7.50 7.67
N ARG A 147 13.36 8.63 6.95
CA ARG A 147 12.20 8.99 6.12
C ARG A 147 11.95 8.03 4.95
N MET A 148 13.01 7.40 4.42
CA MET A 148 12.92 6.44 3.32
C MET A 148 12.81 4.99 3.80
N ASP A 149 12.82 4.76 5.10
CA ASP A 149 12.77 3.42 5.68
C ASP A 149 11.33 2.91 5.72
N TYR A 150 11.00 2.09 4.72
CA TYR A 150 9.68 1.45 4.64
C TYR A 150 9.47 0.39 5.73
N THR A 151 10.54 -0.05 6.42
CA THR A 151 10.43 -1.03 7.51
C THR A 151 9.75 -0.46 8.75
N GLU A 152 9.69 0.86 8.89
CA GLU A 152 8.91 1.52 9.95
C GLU A 152 7.41 1.21 9.84
N TYR A 153 6.90 0.95 8.63
CA TYR A 153 5.51 0.54 8.42
C TYR A 153 5.27 -0.96 8.67
N GLY A 154 6.32 -1.74 9.01
CA GLY A 154 6.25 -3.05 9.63
C GLY A 154 5.85 -4.22 8.73
N GLY A 155 5.43 -4.00 7.50
CA GLY A 155 5.04 -5.07 6.58
C GLY A 155 3.85 -4.69 5.69
N ALA A 156 3.47 -5.61 4.82
CA ALA A 156 2.33 -5.43 3.91
C ALA A 156 1.06 -6.05 4.52
N PRO A 157 -0.01 -5.26 4.76
CA PRO A 157 -1.28 -5.82 5.20
C PRO A 157 -1.90 -6.63 4.04
N LEU A 158 -2.41 -7.81 4.33
CA LEU A 158 -3.23 -8.59 3.42
C LEU A 158 -4.69 -8.22 3.68
N LEU A 159 -5.25 -7.41 2.79
CA LEU A 159 -6.62 -6.90 2.90
C LEU A 159 -7.60 -7.80 2.12
N GLY A 160 -8.91 -7.67 2.40
CA GLY A 160 -9.96 -8.45 1.74
C GLY A 160 -10.13 -9.88 2.26
N ILE A 161 -9.53 -10.20 3.39
CA ILE A 161 -9.70 -11.48 4.09
C ILE A 161 -10.46 -11.28 5.41
N ASN A 162 -11.02 -12.37 5.94
CA ASN A 162 -11.73 -12.38 7.23
C ASN A 162 -10.71 -12.45 8.38
N GLY A 163 -10.01 -11.34 8.64
CA GLY A 163 -9.00 -11.25 9.69
C GLY A 163 -7.90 -10.24 9.38
N GLY A 164 -6.96 -10.06 10.30
CA GLY A 164 -5.79 -9.20 10.13
C GLY A 164 -4.54 -10.03 9.90
N ILE A 165 -3.99 -10.01 8.69
CA ILE A 165 -2.68 -10.61 8.37
C ILE A 165 -1.74 -9.51 7.90
N ILE A 166 -0.56 -9.48 8.49
CA ILE A 166 0.54 -8.61 8.06
C ILE A 166 1.68 -9.49 7.59
N LYS A 167 2.07 -9.34 6.33
CA LYS A 167 3.22 -10.04 5.74
C LYS A 167 4.48 -9.24 6.02
N ALA A 168 5.34 -9.74 6.91
CA ALA A 168 6.69 -9.22 7.10
C ALA A 168 7.63 -9.71 5.98
N HIS A 169 8.70 -8.97 5.70
CA HIS A 169 9.72 -9.38 4.72
C HIS A 169 10.59 -10.50 5.31
N GLY A 170 11.11 -11.41 4.45
CA GLY A 170 11.97 -12.51 4.92
C GLY A 170 13.27 -12.08 5.58
N SER A 171 13.74 -10.85 5.35
CA SER A 171 14.91 -10.24 5.98
C SER A 171 14.54 -9.28 7.13
N SER A 172 13.32 -9.38 7.67
CA SER A 172 12.86 -8.52 8.77
C SER A 172 13.70 -8.75 10.03
N ASP A 173 14.17 -7.66 10.61
CA ASP A 173 14.79 -7.64 11.93
C ASP A 173 13.73 -7.56 13.05
N GLU A 174 14.14 -7.52 14.29
CA GLU A 174 13.27 -7.45 15.46
C GLU A 174 12.36 -6.21 15.45
N ARG A 175 12.87 -5.07 14.94
CA ARG A 175 12.11 -3.82 14.84
C ARG A 175 11.00 -3.92 13.81
N ALA A 176 11.31 -4.49 12.64
CA ALA A 176 10.32 -4.71 11.59
C ALA A 176 9.21 -5.66 12.05
N VAL A 177 9.54 -6.71 12.80
CA VAL A 177 8.56 -7.63 13.39
C VAL A 177 7.69 -6.91 14.43
N CYS A 178 8.30 -6.13 15.32
CA CYS A 178 7.56 -5.32 16.30
C CYS A 178 6.61 -4.33 15.63
N SER A 179 7.08 -3.64 14.58
CA SER A 179 6.25 -2.73 13.78
C SER A 179 5.09 -3.47 13.08
N ALA A 180 5.32 -4.67 12.56
CA ALA A 180 4.28 -5.51 11.94
C ALA A 180 3.19 -5.90 12.96
N ILE A 181 3.57 -6.28 14.18
CA ILE A 181 2.63 -6.56 15.27
C ILE A 181 1.82 -5.31 15.64
N GLY A 182 2.50 -4.16 15.75
CA GLY A 182 1.86 -2.87 16.00
C GLY A 182 0.85 -2.50 14.91
N GLN A 183 1.18 -2.78 13.65
CA GLN A 183 0.29 -2.56 12.51
C GLN A 183 -0.93 -3.50 12.54
N ALA A 184 -0.74 -4.79 12.85
CA ALA A 184 -1.83 -5.75 13.02
C ALA A 184 -2.80 -5.29 14.13
N ARG A 185 -2.26 -4.81 15.26
CA ARG A 185 -3.06 -4.24 16.34
C ARG A 185 -3.89 -3.03 15.88
N LYS A 186 -3.28 -2.09 15.15
CA LYS A 186 -3.98 -0.92 14.61
C LYS A 186 -5.08 -1.31 13.62
N LEU A 187 -4.84 -2.31 12.78
CA LEU A 187 -5.82 -2.83 11.82
C LEU A 187 -7.08 -3.38 12.53
N ILE A 188 -6.88 -4.11 13.62
CA ILE A 188 -7.97 -4.65 14.45
C ILE A 188 -8.70 -3.52 15.17
N LEU A 189 -7.98 -2.63 15.86
CA LEU A 189 -8.57 -1.52 16.62
C LEU A 189 -9.28 -0.51 15.71
N GLY A 190 -8.77 -0.28 14.51
CA GLY A 190 -9.38 0.57 13.47
C GLY A 190 -10.59 -0.08 12.79
N ASN A 191 -10.97 -1.31 13.19
CA ASN A 191 -12.10 -2.07 12.63
C ASN A 191 -12.10 -2.14 11.09
N VAL A 192 -10.89 -2.18 10.48
CA VAL A 192 -10.70 -2.05 9.03
C VAL A 192 -11.41 -3.16 8.27
N THR A 193 -11.33 -4.41 8.73
CA THR A 193 -11.96 -5.57 8.06
C THR A 193 -13.47 -5.41 7.94
N ASN A 194 -14.16 -5.00 9.02
CA ASN A 194 -15.61 -4.80 8.98
C ASN A 194 -15.99 -3.57 8.15
N THR A 195 -15.17 -2.52 8.19
CA THR A 195 -15.36 -1.33 7.34
C THR A 195 -15.28 -1.69 5.86
N ILE A 196 -14.27 -2.47 5.45
CA ILE A 196 -14.12 -2.97 4.08
C ILE A 196 -15.35 -3.79 3.67
N SER A 197 -15.74 -4.77 4.50
CA SER A 197 -16.91 -5.61 4.23
C SER A 197 -18.20 -4.79 4.07
N GLY A 198 -18.39 -3.79 4.92
CA GLY A 198 -19.57 -2.90 4.85
C GLY A 198 -19.59 -2.01 3.61
N LEU A 199 -18.43 -1.50 3.18
CA LEU A 199 -18.30 -0.67 1.98
C LEU A 199 -18.56 -1.49 0.71
N ILE A 200 -17.92 -2.65 0.60
CA ILE A 200 -18.07 -3.55 -0.57
C ILE A 200 -19.51 -4.07 -0.67
N SER A 201 -20.13 -4.47 0.45
CA SER A 201 -21.51 -4.94 0.45
C SER A 201 -22.50 -3.89 -0.03
N ARG A 202 -22.34 -2.63 0.38
CA ARG A 202 -23.20 -1.52 -0.06
C ARG A 202 -23.06 -1.21 -1.55
N GLU A 203 -21.86 -1.35 -2.10
CA GLU A 203 -21.63 -1.11 -3.54
C GLU A 203 -22.13 -2.26 -4.41
N MET A 204 -22.09 -3.49 -3.88
CA MET A 204 -22.56 -4.70 -4.57
C MET A 204 -24.07 -4.96 -4.38
N GLU A 205 -24.79 -4.20 -3.55
CA GLU A 205 -26.26 -4.28 -3.53
C GLU A 205 -26.83 -3.90 -4.89
N PRO A 206 -27.68 -4.77 -5.50
CA PRO A 206 -28.26 -4.49 -6.80
C PRO A 206 -29.08 -3.20 -6.74
N GLN A 207 -28.61 -2.15 -7.40
CA GLN A 207 -29.51 -1.04 -7.71
C GLN A 207 -30.69 -1.61 -8.52
N ALA A 208 -31.88 -1.52 -7.98
CA ALA A 208 -33.09 -2.06 -8.61
C ALA A 208 -33.16 -1.58 -10.07
N GLY A 209 -32.86 -2.48 -11.02
CA GLY A 209 -32.90 -2.21 -12.46
C GLY A 209 -31.68 -2.60 -13.30
N LYS A 210 -30.53 -2.90 -12.71
CA LYS A 210 -29.36 -3.41 -13.49
C LYS A 210 -29.02 -4.84 -13.07
N ARG A 211 -29.09 -5.77 -14.04
CA ARG A 211 -28.62 -7.16 -13.84
C ARG A 211 -27.10 -7.11 -13.55
N VAL A 212 -26.73 -7.24 -12.28
CA VAL A 212 -25.34 -7.45 -11.89
C VAL A 212 -25.10 -8.95 -11.83
N PHE A 213 -24.14 -9.42 -12.59
CA PHE A 213 -23.67 -10.81 -12.58
C PHE A 213 -23.18 -11.15 -11.16
N SER A 214 -23.87 -12.07 -10.51
CA SER A 214 -23.47 -12.63 -9.21
C SER A 214 -22.23 -13.49 -9.39
N SER A 215 -21.04 -12.93 -9.23
CA SER A 215 -19.83 -13.71 -9.02
C SER A 215 -19.62 -13.85 -7.51
N ARG A 216 -19.96 -15.03 -6.99
CA ARG A 216 -19.61 -15.45 -5.62
C ARG A 216 -18.12 -15.21 -5.40
N ILE A 217 -17.79 -14.38 -4.40
CA ILE A 217 -16.44 -14.29 -3.86
C ILE A 217 -16.03 -15.69 -3.44
N ARG A 218 -15.15 -16.32 -4.21
CA ARG A 218 -14.53 -17.60 -3.83
C ARG A 218 -13.39 -17.34 -2.86
N THR A 219 -13.70 -17.25 -1.59
CA THR A 219 -12.75 -17.12 -0.47
C THR A 219 -11.83 -18.35 -0.27
N HIS A 220 -11.84 -19.33 -1.17
CA HIS A 220 -11.30 -20.66 -0.86
C HIS A 220 -9.98 -21.07 -1.52
N ARG A 221 -9.21 -20.20 -2.18
CA ARG A 221 -7.99 -20.69 -2.87
C ARG A 221 -6.67 -19.98 -2.58
N PHE A 222 -6.60 -19.09 -1.59
CA PHE A 222 -5.39 -18.29 -1.35
C PHE A 222 -4.39 -18.84 -0.32
N LEU A 223 -4.73 -19.90 0.42
CA LEU A 223 -3.88 -20.38 1.54
C LEU A 223 -2.74 -21.31 1.15
N SER A 224 -2.66 -21.78 -0.09
CA SER A 224 -1.68 -22.82 -0.46
C SER A 224 -0.37 -22.31 -1.11
N ALA A 225 -0.24 -21.04 -1.43
CA ALA A 225 0.92 -20.51 -2.16
C ALA A 225 1.95 -19.74 -1.29
N PHE A 226 1.66 -19.49 -0.03
CA PHE A 226 2.57 -18.73 0.85
C PHE A 226 2.76 -19.48 2.15
N GLY A 227 4.03 -19.81 2.48
CA GLY A 227 4.40 -20.33 3.81
C GLY A 227 4.05 -19.30 4.89
N ILE A 228 2.87 -19.41 5.47
CA ILE A 228 2.36 -18.47 6.47
C ILE A 228 2.61 -19.05 7.85
N PHE A 229 3.42 -18.36 8.65
CA PHE A 229 3.47 -18.56 10.09
C PHE A 229 2.18 -18.00 10.71
N ASN A 230 1.35 -18.87 11.24
CA ASN A 230 0.15 -18.48 12.00
C ASN A 230 0.56 -18.05 13.41
N LEU A 231 0.56 -16.74 13.68
CA LEU A 231 0.64 -16.20 15.04
C LEU A 231 -0.78 -15.83 15.49
N THR A 232 -1.35 -16.68 16.34
CA THR A 232 -2.60 -16.38 17.03
C THR A 232 -2.27 -15.52 18.26
N LEU A 233 -2.55 -14.23 18.20
CA LEU A 233 -2.38 -13.32 19.34
C LEU A 233 -3.62 -13.37 20.24
N THR A 234 -3.46 -13.89 21.44
CA THR A 234 -4.40 -13.69 22.55
C THR A 234 -4.16 -12.31 23.19
N SER A 235 -5.25 -11.67 23.61
CA SER A 235 -5.38 -10.24 23.93
C SER A 235 -4.60 -9.68 25.15
N ASN A 236 -3.55 -10.33 25.64
CA ASN A 236 -2.81 -9.90 26.82
C ASN A 236 -1.30 -10.01 26.66
N MET A 237 -0.70 -9.05 25.96
CA MET A 237 0.75 -8.76 26.14
C MET A 237 0.98 -7.25 26.19
N PRO A 238 1.52 -6.71 27.28
CA PRO A 238 1.90 -5.30 27.36
C PRO A 238 3.21 -5.11 26.61
N CYS A 239 3.17 -4.33 25.52
CA CYS A 239 4.36 -3.80 24.87
C CYS A 239 4.85 -2.59 25.68
N GLY A 240 5.61 -2.84 26.71
CA GLY A 240 6.22 -1.82 27.54
C GLY A 240 7.57 -2.29 28.07
N LYS A 241 8.64 -1.64 27.59
CA LYS A 241 10.05 -1.80 27.97
C LYS A 241 10.76 -3.00 27.36
N ILE A 242 11.27 -2.83 26.16
CA ILE A 242 12.64 -3.20 25.81
C ILE A 242 13.27 -1.99 25.10
#